data_c3b45682da9370ccf732939cf826b493
#
_entry.id   c3b45682da9370ccf732939cf826b493
#
_cell.length_a   1.000
_cell.length_b   1.000
_cell.length_c   1.000
_cell.angle_alpha   90.00
_cell.angle_beta   90.00
_cell.angle_gamma   90.00
#
_symmetry.space_group_name_H-M   'P 1'
#
loop_
_entity.id
_entity.type
_entity.pdbx_description
1 polymer ?
#
loop_
_entity_poly.entity_id
_entity_poly.type
_entity_poly.pdbx_seq_one_letter_code
_entity_poly.pdbx_strand_id
1 'polypeptide(L)'
;MKKISLAVALLVSIPAFAAPAHTGAVETCLKAVLAKHPGDIISLEAEIENGKPIYEFDIKGKDGKEWEVECDAKTGKVTEEEEEIDAKDPRFTSKVKVTLEDAKKTALAAKPGEVIETETSVEADGSISYEFDIRGKDGKEWEVEVDAVTGKIVETEEEIYQIGLD
;
A
#
# COMPACT_ATOMS: atom_id res chain seq x y z
N MET A 1 -77.19 1.74 10.92
CA MET A 1 -76.43 1.88 9.69
C MET A 1 -74.95 2.19 10.09
N LYS A 2 -74.03 1.18 9.95
CA LYS A 2 -72.62 1.31 10.29
C LYS A 2 -71.89 1.76 8.99
N LYS A 3 -71.23 2.92 9.05
CA LYS A 3 -70.38 3.38 7.94
C LYS A 3 -69.01 2.69 8.03
N ILE A 4 -68.67 1.89 7.02
CA ILE A 4 -67.35 1.28 6.88
C ILE A 4 -66.49 2.29 6.07
N SER A 5 -65.50 2.86 6.74
CA SER A 5 -64.48 3.69 6.03
C SER A 5 -63.40 2.77 5.49
N LEU A 6 -63.29 2.75 4.20
CA LEU A 6 -62.21 2.03 3.48
C LEU A 6 -60.97 2.94 3.42
N ALA A 7 -59.93 2.59 4.15
CA ALA A 7 -58.66 3.26 4.07
C ALA A 7 -57.86 2.66 2.92
N VAL A 8 -57.62 3.45 1.85
CA VAL A 8 -56.75 3.08 0.77
C VAL A 8 -55.32 3.42 1.16
N ALA A 9 -54.52 2.40 1.44
CA ALA A 9 -53.09 2.58 1.64
C ALA A 9 -52.38 2.73 0.28
N LEU A 10 -51.87 3.93 0.02
CA LEU A 10 -51.04 4.20 -1.17
C LEU A 10 -49.66 3.65 -0.90
N LEU A 11 -49.30 2.52 -1.49
CA LEU A 11 -47.90 2.02 -1.50
C LEU A 11 -47.11 2.85 -2.51
N VAL A 12 -46.32 3.81 -1.98
CA VAL A 12 -45.31 4.53 -2.76
C VAL A 12 -44.08 3.61 -2.86
N SER A 13 -43.92 2.98 -4.01
CA SER A 13 -42.68 2.29 -4.33
C SER A 13 -41.59 3.33 -4.63
N ILE A 14 -40.65 3.51 -3.70
CA ILE A 14 -39.44 4.29 -3.93
C ILE A 14 -38.53 3.43 -4.83
N PRO A 15 -38.18 3.88 -6.04
CA PRO A 15 -37.19 3.16 -6.84
C PRO A 15 -35.87 3.15 -6.07
N ALA A 16 -35.36 1.96 -5.80
CA ALA A 16 -33.99 1.84 -5.34
C ALA A 16 -33.06 2.33 -6.46
N PHE A 17 -32.50 3.52 -6.29
CA PHE A 17 -31.40 3.95 -7.11
C PHE A 17 -30.20 3.04 -6.76
N ALA A 18 -29.96 2.03 -7.59
CA ALA A 18 -28.67 1.39 -7.63
C ALA A 18 -27.67 2.48 -8.03
N ALA A 19 -26.78 2.85 -7.10
CA ALA A 19 -25.65 3.68 -7.45
C ALA A 19 -24.92 3.00 -8.60
N PRO A 20 -24.52 3.72 -9.65
CA PRO A 20 -23.71 3.12 -10.71
C PRO A 20 -22.47 2.55 -10.06
N ALA A 21 -22.20 1.29 -10.33
CA ALA A 21 -20.96 0.64 -9.90
C ALA A 21 -19.79 1.22 -10.72
N HIS A 22 -19.39 2.44 -10.42
CA HIS A 22 -18.09 2.95 -10.81
C HIS A 22 -17.09 2.34 -9.80
N THR A 23 -16.61 1.14 -10.13
CA THR A 23 -15.42 0.61 -9.49
C THR A 23 -14.27 1.49 -9.95
N GLY A 24 -13.87 2.45 -9.12
CA GLY A 24 -12.66 3.23 -9.35
C GLY A 24 -11.43 2.32 -9.36
N ALA A 25 -10.33 2.78 -9.90
CA ALA A 25 -9.07 2.03 -9.93
C ALA A 25 -8.67 1.56 -8.51
N VAL A 26 -8.77 2.46 -7.53
CA VAL A 26 -8.54 2.16 -6.10
C VAL A 26 -9.43 1.02 -5.59
N GLU A 27 -10.73 1.02 -5.92
CA GLU A 27 -11.64 -0.04 -5.46
C GLU A 27 -11.29 -1.40 -6.08
N THR A 28 -10.78 -1.40 -7.30
CA THR A 28 -10.33 -2.62 -7.98
C THR A 28 -9.08 -3.16 -7.30
N CYS A 29 -8.11 -2.30 -7.06
CA CYS A 29 -6.90 -2.62 -6.31
C CYS A 29 -7.22 -3.10 -4.89
N LEU A 30 -8.02 -2.34 -4.13
CA LEU A 30 -8.44 -2.70 -2.78
C LEU A 30 -9.04 -4.11 -2.70
N LYS A 31 -9.87 -4.49 -3.68
CA LYS A 31 -10.41 -5.85 -3.74
C LYS A 31 -9.36 -6.90 -4.02
N ALA A 32 -8.41 -6.59 -4.90
CA ALA A 32 -7.33 -7.51 -5.26
C ALA A 32 -6.39 -7.76 -4.08
N VAL A 33 -5.95 -6.70 -3.40
CA VAL A 33 -5.02 -6.79 -2.26
C VAL A 33 -5.67 -7.49 -1.07
N LEU A 34 -6.92 -7.14 -0.70
CA LEU A 34 -7.64 -7.79 0.40
C LEU A 34 -8.05 -9.24 0.10
N ALA A 35 -8.09 -9.65 -1.15
CA ALA A 35 -8.27 -11.06 -1.51
C ALA A 35 -7.02 -11.89 -1.24
N LYS A 36 -5.82 -11.27 -1.30
CA LYS A 36 -4.53 -11.90 -0.98
C LYS A 36 -4.21 -11.81 0.51
N HIS A 37 -4.29 -10.62 1.07
CA HIS A 37 -4.00 -10.31 2.47
C HIS A 37 -5.25 -9.76 3.17
N PRO A 38 -6.16 -10.62 3.66
CA PRO A 38 -7.34 -10.17 4.39
C PRO A 38 -6.95 -9.49 5.71
N GLY A 39 -7.30 -8.22 5.85
CA GLY A 39 -6.91 -7.41 7.00
C GLY A 39 -7.63 -6.08 7.06
N ASP A 40 -7.10 -5.19 7.88
CA ASP A 40 -7.50 -3.79 7.98
C ASP A 40 -6.46 -2.96 7.21
N ILE A 41 -6.90 -2.10 6.31
CA ILE A 41 -6.04 -1.15 5.63
C ILE A 41 -5.62 -0.07 6.64
N ILE A 42 -4.33 0.17 6.78
CA ILE A 42 -3.73 1.18 7.64
C ILE A 42 -3.56 2.47 6.84
N SER A 43 -2.92 2.35 5.68
CA SER A 43 -2.67 3.45 4.75
C SER A 43 -2.92 3.04 3.31
N LEU A 44 -2.97 4.03 2.46
CA LEU A 44 -3.01 3.93 1.01
C LEU A 44 -2.15 5.05 0.44
N GLU A 45 -1.18 4.69 -0.34
CA GLU A 45 -0.36 5.60 -1.10
C GLU A 45 -0.67 5.56 -2.59
N ALA A 46 -0.48 6.70 -3.24
CA ALA A 46 -0.55 6.78 -4.68
C ALA A 46 0.79 7.23 -5.20
N GLU A 47 1.41 6.41 -6.00
CA GLU A 47 2.79 6.52 -6.38
C GLU A 47 3.03 6.46 -7.87
N ILE A 48 4.22 6.84 -8.28
CA ILE A 48 4.70 6.71 -9.65
C ILE A 48 5.98 5.88 -9.67
N GLU A 49 5.84 4.62 -10.03
CA GLU A 49 6.93 3.68 -10.29
C GLU A 49 7.24 3.66 -11.80
N ASN A 50 8.46 4.04 -12.22
CA ASN A 50 8.91 4.02 -13.63
C ASN A 50 7.91 4.68 -14.61
N GLY A 51 7.22 5.75 -14.18
CA GLY A 51 6.22 6.48 -14.95
C GLY A 51 4.85 5.79 -15.03
N LYS A 52 4.61 4.77 -14.24
CA LYS A 52 3.31 4.11 -14.09
C LYS A 52 2.69 4.49 -12.74
N PRO A 53 1.38 4.70 -12.68
CA PRO A 53 0.70 4.90 -11.42
C PRO A 53 0.49 3.58 -10.69
N ILE A 54 0.89 3.54 -9.44
CA ILE A 54 0.74 2.44 -8.49
C ILE A 54 -0.18 2.91 -7.35
N TYR A 55 -0.85 1.99 -6.72
CA TYR A 55 -1.45 2.13 -5.40
C TYR A 55 -0.81 1.10 -4.49
N GLU A 56 -0.21 1.57 -3.44
CA GLU A 56 0.31 0.77 -2.36
C GLU A 56 -0.68 0.75 -1.20
N PHE A 57 -0.73 -0.35 -0.50
CA PHE A 57 -1.63 -0.56 0.63
C PHE A 57 -0.90 -1.23 1.78
N ASP A 58 -0.80 -0.53 2.91
CA ASP A 58 -0.40 -1.15 4.16
C ASP A 58 -1.57 -1.86 4.81
N ILE A 59 -1.35 -3.10 5.13
CA ILE A 59 -2.40 -3.99 5.62
C ILE A 59 -1.97 -4.63 6.93
N LYS A 60 -2.73 -4.38 7.98
CA LYS A 60 -2.68 -5.20 9.18
C LYS A 60 -3.45 -6.50 8.95
N GLY A 61 -2.74 -7.54 8.58
CA GLY A 61 -3.30 -8.83 8.23
C GLY A 61 -4.01 -9.53 9.42
N LYS A 62 -5.03 -10.31 9.13
CA LYS A 62 -5.71 -11.16 10.14
C LYS A 62 -4.82 -12.27 10.68
N ASP A 63 -3.74 -12.56 10.00
CA ASP A 63 -2.67 -13.46 10.43
C ASP A 63 -1.73 -12.83 11.46
N GLY A 64 -1.88 -11.52 11.73
CA GLY A 64 -1.10 -10.74 12.67
C GLY A 64 0.18 -10.16 12.08
N LYS A 65 0.38 -10.28 10.78
CA LYS A 65 1.49 -9.70 10.04
C LYS A 65 1.12 -8.31 9.52
N GLU A 66 2.10 -7.54 9.18
CA GLU A 66 1.99 -6.31 8.43
C GLU A 66 2.45 -6.59 7.01
N TRP A 67 1.69 -6.09 6.05
CA TRP A 67 1.90 -6.32 4.63
C TRP A 67 1.82 -5.01 3.90
N GLU A 68 2.75 -4.82 3.03
CA GLU A 68 2.74 -3.81 2.01
C GLU A 68 2.42 -4.47 0.68
N VAL A 69 1.49 -3.92 -0.06
CA VAL A 69 0.99 -4.56 -1.27
C VAL A 69 0.70 -3.54 -2.34
N GLU A 70 1.48 -3.60 -3.38
CA GLU A 70 1.30 -2.76 -4.55
C GLU A 70 0.28 -3.29 -5.55
N CYS A 71 -0.34 -2.36 -6.24
CA CYS A 71 -1.29 -2.62 -7.30
C CYS A 71 -1.16 -1.62 -8.45
N ASP A 72 -0.95 -2.11 -9.66
CA ASP A 72 -0.99 -1.27 -10.87
C ASP A 72 -2.36 -0.60 -11.02
N ALA A 73 -2.38 0.72 -10.90
CA ALA A 73 -3.61 1.52 -10.88
C ALA A 73 -4.41 1.49 -12.19
N LYS A 74 -3.81 1.05 -13.30
CA LYS A 74 -4.50 0.93 -14.59
C LYS A 74 -5.15 -0.43 -14.78
N THR A 75 -4.50 -1.49 -14.29
CA THR A 75 -4.93 -2.86 -14.53
C THR A 75 -5.64 -3.49 -13.35
N GLY A 76 -5.44 -2.96 -12.13
CA GLY A 76 -5.95 -3.52 -10.89
C GLY A 76 -5.28 -4.84 -10.51
N LYS A 77 -4.07 -5.07 -10.98
CA LYS A 77 -3.29 -6.28 -10.65
C LYS A 77 -2.31 -5.94 -9.56
N VAL A 78 -2.20 -6.82 -8.57
CA VAL A 78 -1.12 -6.80 -7.59
C VAL A 78 0.19 -7.04 -8.32
N THR A 79 1.15 -6.16 -8.11
CA THR A 79 2.49 -6.16 -8.71
C THR A 79 3.53 -6.66 -7.73
N GLU A 80 3.40 -6.26 -6.45
CA GLU A 80 4.35 -6.59 -5.40
C GLU A 80 3.65 -6.96 -4.10
N GLU A 81 4.31 -7.72 -3.25
CA GLU A 81 3.82 -8.17 -1.94
C GLU A 81 5.00 -8.33 -0.99
N GLU A 82 5.06 -7.50 0.02
CA GLU A 82 6.09 -7.53 1.04
C GLU A 82 5.49 -7.78 2.42
N GLU A 83 6.20 -8.51 3.25
CA GLU A 83 5.91 -8.61 4.68
C GLU A 83 6.85 -7.67 5.42
N GLU A 84 6.32 -6.59 5.98
CA GLU A 84 7.06 -5.74 6.90
C GLU A 84 7.45 -6.53 8.14
N ILE A 85 8.71 -6.45 8.55
CA ILE A 85 9.24 -7.21 9.66
C ILE A 85 10.19 -6.36 10.53
N ASP A 86 10.31 -6.71 11.80
CA ASP A 86 11.34 -6.10 12.66
C ASP A 86 12.74 -6.46 12.15
N ALA A 87 13.65 -5.49 12.11
CA ALA A 87 15.05 -5.68 11.70
C ALA A 87 15.81 -6.75 12.50
N LYS A 88 15.23 -7.24 13.61
CA LYS A 88 15.75 -8.36 14.40
C LYS A 88 15.11 -9.70 14.04
N ASP A 89 14.16 -9.73 13.13
CA ASP A 89 13.55 -10.98 12.67
C ASP A 89 14.66 -11.92 12.13
N PRO A 90 14.65 -13.20 12.50
CA PRO A 90 15.64 -14.18 12.01
C PRO A 90 15.68 -14.30 10.47
N ARG A 91 14.58 -14.05 9.78
CA ARG A 91 14.51 -14.06 8.30
C ARG A 91 15.37 -12.96 7.70
N PHE A 92 15.41 -11.80 8.36
CA PHE A 92 16.25 -10.67 7.98
C PHE A 92 17.70 -10.87 8.45
N THR A 93 17.91 -11.05 9.77
CA THR A 93 19.23 -11.10 10.37
C THR A 93 20.12 -12.23 9.85
N SER A 94 19.54 -13.33 9.38
CA SER A 94 20.30 -14.45 8.81
C SER A 94 20.84 -14.19 7.39
N LYS A 95 20.31 -13.20 6.69
CA LYS A 95 20.64 -12.91 5.29
C LYS A 95 21.34 -11.58 5.08
N VAL A 96 21.05 -10.58 5.91
CA VAL A 96 21.55 -9.21 5.77
C VAL A 96 23.09 -9.17 5.71
N LYS A 97 23.61 -8.40 4.77
CA LYS A 97 25.06 -8.16 4.56
C LYS A 97 25.39 -6.68 4.50
N VAL A 98 24.44 -5.85 4.15
CA VAL A 98 24.58 -4.40 4.07
C VAL A 98 24.06 -3.81 5.37
N THR A 99 24.79 -2.87 5.93
CA THR A 99 24.30 -2.17 7.13
C THR A 99 23.23 -1.16 6.76
N LEU A 100 22.27 -0.92 7.66
CA LEU A 100 21.27 0.12 7.50
C LEU A 100 21.89 1.47 7.11
N GLU A 101 23.01 1.83 7.74
CA GLU A 101 23.72 3.09 7.47
C GLU A 101 24.28 3.16 6.03
N ASP A 102 24.75 2.03 5.48
CA ASP A 102 25.26 1.98 4.11
C ASP A 102 24.09 1.94 3.09
N ALA A 103 23.03 1.22 3.38
CA ALA A 103 21.80 1.24 2.59
C ALA A 103 21.21 2.66 2.53
N LYS A 104 21.07 3.32 3.68
CA LYS A 104 20.63 4.73 3.76
C LYS A 104 21.49 5.68 2.94
N LYS A 105 22.82 5.49 2.91
CA LYS A 105 23.71 6.29 2.04
C LYS A 105 23.41 6.05 0.56
N THR A 106 23.11 4.80 0.21
CA THR A 106 22.74 4.44 -1.17
C THR A 106 21.44 5.14 -1.57
N ALA A 107 20.41 5.06 -0.74
CA ALA A 107 19.13 5.72 -0.96
C ALA A 107 19.27 7.25 -1.08
N LEU A 108 19.97 7.89 -0.12
CA LEU A 108 20.21 9.33 -0.13
C LEU A 108 21.13 9.81 -1.26
N ALA A 109 21.95 8.94 -1.85
CA ALA A 109 22.73 9.28 -3.05
C ALA A 109 21.84 9.35 -4.29
N ALA A 110 20.79 8.54 -4.36
CA ALA A 110 19.81 8.57 -5.45
C ALA A 110 18.77 9.68 -5.26
N LYS A 111 18.25 9.81 -4.04
CA LYS A 111 17.24 10.82 -3.67
C LYS A 111 17.75 11.67 -2.49
N PRO A 112 18.41 12.80 -2.75
CA PRO A 112 18.95 13.64 -1.68
C PRO A 112 17.83 14.36 -0.90
N GLY A 113 17.71 14.05 0.40
CA GLY A 113 16.64 14.58 1.25
C GLY A 113 16.83 14.28 2.73
N GLU A 114 15.75 14.24 3.44
CA GLU A 114 15.61 13.80 4.83
C GLU A 114 14.88 12.46 4.83
N VAL A 115 15.48 11.42 5.40
CA VAL A 115 14.77 10.15 5.64
C VAL A 115 13.79 10.37 6.77
N ILE A 116 12.51 10.20 6.50
CA ILE A 116 11.41 10.39 7.45
C ILE A 116 10.94 9.07 8.03
N GLU A 117 11.02 7.98 7.26
CA GLU A 117 10.70 6.63 7.71
C GLU A 117 11.76 5.62 7.26
N THR A 118 11.78 4.46 7.88
CA THR A 118 12.70 3.37 7.51
C THR A 118 12.12 2.05 7.97
N GLU A 119 11.91 1.16 7.03
CA GLU A 119 11.34 -0.16 7.25
C GLU A 119 12.28 -1.28 6.81
N THR A 120 11.92 -2.49 7.13
CA THR A 120 12.61 -3.70 6.68
C THR A 120 11.60 -4.74 6.29
N SER A 121 11.74 -5.31 5.11
CA SER A 121 10.78 -6.23 4.55
C SER A 121 11.37 -7.56 4.09
N VAL A 122 10.47 -8.49 3.86
CA VAL A 122 10.73 -9.78 3.20
C VAL A 122 9.78 -9.93 2.04
N GLU A 123 10.36 -10.00 0.87
CA GLU A 123 9.65 -10.23 -0.38
C GLU A 123 9.03 -11.63 -0.48
N ALA A 124 8.09 -11.78 -1.41
CA ALA A 124 7.46 -13.07 -1.71
C ALA A 124 8.46 -14.17 -2.11
N ASP A 125 9.58 -13.82 -2.72
CA ASP A 125 10.66 -14.76 -3.09
C ASP A 125 11.65 -15.03 -1.95
N GLY A 126 11.50 -14.29 -0.84
CA GLY A 126 12.34 -14.36 0.34
C GLY A 126 13.59 -13.48 0.27
N SER A 127 13.75 -12.59 -0.71
CA SER A 127 14.71 -11.48 -0.62
C SER A 127 14.39 -10.59 0.56
N ILE A 128 15.31 -9.73 0.94
CA ILE A 128 15.15 -8.82 2.07
C ILE A 128 15.66 -7.43 1.68
N SER A 129 14.94 -6.41 2.13
CA SER A 129 15.22 -5.02 1.79
C SER A 129 15.19 -4.10 2.98
N TYR A 130 15.75 -2.95 2.78
CA TYR A 130 15.53 -1.73 3.54
C TYR A 130 14.77 -0.76 2.66
N GLU A 131 13.73 -0.21 3.20
CA GLU A 131 12.92 0.81 2.59
C GLU A 131 13.14 2.15 3.27
N PHE A 132 13.11 3.22 2.51
CA PHE A 132 13.38 4.57 3.00
C PHE A 132 12.43 5.56 2.37
N ASP A 133 11.56 6.15 3.18
CA ASP A 133 10.83 7.34 2.79
C ASP A 133 11.72 8.56 2.92
N ILE A 134 11.83 9.28 1.85
CA ILE A 134 12.73 10.42 1.74
C ILE A 134 11.95 11.67 1.33
N ARG A 135 11.88 12.64 2.22
CA ARG A 135 11.44 13.99 1.86
C ARG A 135 12.56 14.72 1.14
N GLY A 136 12.39 14.84 -0.17
CA GLY A 136 13.34 15.52 -1.06
C GLY A 136 13.43 17.03 -0.81
N LYS A 137 14.54 17.63 -1.15
CA LYS A 137 14.73 19.09 -1.04
C LYS A 137 13.86 19.90 -2.01
N ASP A 138 13.30 19.27 -3.00
CA ASP A 138 12.33 19.82 -3.94
C ASP A 138 10.87 19.77 -3.44
N GLY A 139 10.66 19.20 -2.24
CA GLY A 139 9.37 19.06 -1.60
C GLY A 139 8.57 17.85 -2.07
N LYS A 140 9.16 16.96 -2.84
CA LYS A 140 8.59 15.66 -3.19
C LYS A 140 8.94 14.64 -2.12
N GLU A 141 8.10 13.63 -1.98
CA GLU A 141 8.40 12.46 -1.18
C GLU A 141 8.73 11.29 -2.10
N TRP A 142 9.64 10.46 -1.67
CA TRP A 142 10.19 9.37 -2.44
C TRP A 142 10.35 8.17 -1.54
N GLU A 143 9.90 7.07 -1.99
CA GLU A 143 10.28 5.78 -1.46
C GLU A 143 11.48 5.22 -2.23
N VAL A 144 12.41 4.62 -1.51
CA VAL A 144 13.61 4.01 -2.10
C VAL A 144 13.91 2.70 -1.40
N GLU A 145 13.70 1.62 -2.10
CA GLU A 145 14.01 0.28 -1.65
C GLU A 145 15.48 -0.10 -1.98
N VAL A 146 16.15 -0.69 -1.01
CA VAL A 146 17.56 -1.13 -1.12
C VAL A 146 17.69 -2.58 -0.68
N ASP A 147 18.04 -3.47 -1.59
CA ASP A 147 18.33 -4.87 -1.29
C ASP A 147 19.38 -5.00 -0.17
N ALA A 148 19.00 -5.61 0.94
CA ALA A 148 19.80 -5.67 2.16
C ALA A 148 20.99 -6.64 2.07
N VAL A 149 21.12 -7.39 0.97
CA VAL A 149 22.23 -8.31 0.71
C VAL A 149 23.27 -7.67 -0.20
N THR A 150 22.84 -6.95 -1.23
CA THR A 150 23.71 -6.41 -2.27
C THR A 150 23.97 -4.90 -2.12
N GLY A 151 23.11 -4.17 -1.40
CA GLY A 151 23.15 -2.71 -1.26
C GLY A 151 22.78 -1.96 -2.53
N LYS A 152 22.11 -2.60 -3.47
CA LYS A 152 21.62 -1.96 -4.68
C LYS A 152 20.20 -1.49 -4.49
N ILE A 153 19.87 -0.38 -5.09
CA ILE A 153 18.49 0.05 -5.24
C ILE A 153 17.77 -0.96 -6.13
N VAL A 154 16.65 -1.46 -5.67
CA VAL A 154 15.74 -2.35 -6.40
C VAL A 154 14.54 -1.58 -6.90
N GLU A 155 14.03 -0.64 -6.10
CA GLU A 155 12.88 0.18 -6.48
C GLU A 155 13.05 1.65 -6.10
N THR A 156 12.30 2.52 -6.76
CA THR A 156 12.25 3.95 -6.46
C THR A 156 10.94 4.53 -6.97
N GLU A 157 10.15 5.06 -6.05
CA GLU A 157 8.83 5.59 -6.32
C GLU A 157 8.73 7.06 -5.91
N GLU A 158 7.87 7.80 -6.60
CA GLU A 158 7.50 9.16 -6.23
C GLU A 158 6.13 9.10 -5.58
N GLU A 159 6.06 9.33 -4.29
CA GLU A 159 4.80 9.48 -3.60
C GLU A 159 4.08 10.75 -4.08
N ILE A 160 2.82 10.60 -4.43
CA ILE A 160 1.96 11.68 -4.90
C ILE A 160 1.02 12.17 -3.78
N TYR A 161 0.46 11.25 -3.03
CA TYR A 161 -0.31 11.51 -1.80
C TYR A 161 -0.51 10.22 -1.00
N GLN A 162 -0.66 10.38 0.31
CA GLN A 162 -0.97 9.32 1.26
C GLN A 162 -2.32 9.58 1.94
N ILE A 163 -3.00 8.50 2.30
CA ILE A 163 -4.23 8.49 3.09
C ILE A 163 -4.08 7.41 4.15
N GLY A 164 -4.08 7.79 5.41
CA GLY A 164 -3.96 6.86 6.53
C GLY A 164 -2.99 7.35 7.58
N LEU A 165 -2.40 6.42 8.31
CA LEU A 165 -1.40 6.66 9.35
C LEU A 165 -0.17 5.84 9.03
N ASP A 166 0.98 6.45 9.19
CA ASP A 166 2.28 5.80 9.24
C ASP A 166 2.55 5.29 10.65
#